data_f5ad8ea787cf03dfc829edbc3990ba9f
#
_entry.id   f5ad8ea787cf03dfc829edbc3990ba9f
#
_cell.length_a   1.000
_cell.length_b   1.000
_cell.length_c   1.000
_cell.angle_alpha   90.00
_cell.angle_beta   90.00
_cell.angle_gamma   90.00
#
_symmetry.space_group_name_H-M   'P 1'
#
loop_
_entity.id
_entity.type
_entity.pdbx_description
1 polymer ?
#
loop_
_entity_poly.entity_id
_entity_poly.type
_entity_poly.pdbx_seq_one_letter_code
_entity_poly.pdbx_strand_id
1 'polypeptide(L)'
;MMKIKMMNTIMSFYNFIRQHVLLRRMLIVSGHVIGSAVCYYASFLLRFDGNIPPEASMLLLKTLPIYVLISVLALALFKLHSGLWSYFSIDDLLRAIDASLAANITFAFFVYLLNNLSFANFPRSVFILNFILLTLWIASGRLIVRYLREYMLRKNMSGRGRCVERVLIVGNIDDTDLILRLSKTVSLGRFVGVVTDNRDMDRTKIHGVPVCYSKLRNIGEVAKQFRVNSILILAPFRKPRYMNVIIESCSRAGVACQFRQIPSISDLTLGNVSVSMFQKIDIEDLLLRDVQKLDRKIVRESLKYKKVMVTGAGGSIGSELCRQIAHYAPAVLVLFEFSEIALYSLEAELSSNFPHLKIIPVAGDIRHPEEIKNAIVMADGIDIIYHAAAYKHVPLMEENVPACFRNNVIGTNRLIEAAEQCQVKRFVMISSDKAVRPSNIMGATKRIAERLLMERPHICTEFMAVRFGNVLGSSGSVIPLFKKQIEGGGPVTVTSPEMRRYFMTIPEAVDLVLQAGAIGENGKIFVLEMGECVKIVDLAKRMIELSGLIPDRDIKIKFTGLRPGEKEYEELITEDEDVEKSEHEKIRVLKKNNLSIENRVDIDKIEKLVSNNDENGLRLIAREYVPENTFSK
;
A
#
# COMPACT_ATOMS: atom_id res chain seq x y z
N MET A 1 -6.34 -12.24 43.40
CA MET A 1 -6.60 -13.57 42.85
C MET A 1 -8.10 -13.85 42.67
N MET A 2 -8.94 -13.63 43.71
CA MET A 2 -10.39 -13.89 43.68
C MET A 2 -11.16 -13.11 42.58
N LYS A 3 -10.89 -11.81 42.37
CA LYS A 3 -11.48 -10.99 41.27
C LYS A 3 -11.16 -11.50 39.86
N ILE A 4 -9.98 -12.08 39.62
CA ILE A 4 -9.57 -12.62 38.32
C ILE A 4 -10.29 -13.94 38.05
N LYS A 5 -10.43 -14.80 39.07
CA LYS A 5 -11.13 -16.10 38.96
C LYS A 5 -12.62 -15.89 38.66
N MET A 6 -13.27 -14.99 39.41
CA MET A 6 -14.68 -14.62 39.19
C MET A 6 -14.93 -14.07 37.79
N MET A 7 -14.01 -13.28 37.24
CA MET A 7 -14.13 -12.68 35.92
C MET A 7 -13.92 -13.69 34.78
N ASN A 8 -13.01 -14.65 34.96
CA ASN A 8 -12.85 -15.74 33.98
C ASN A 8 -14.08 -16.64 33.93
N THR A 9 -14.74 -16.85 35.06
CA THR A 9 -16.01 -17.59 35.14
C THR A 9 -17.15 -16.84 34.42
N ILE A 10 -17.25 -15.52 34.62
CA ILE A 10 -18.24 -14.67 33.93
C ILE A 10 -18.01 -14.68 32.42
N MET A 11 -16.75 -14.65 31.99
CA MET A 11 -16.35 -14.68 30.57
C MET A 11 -16.69 -16.02 29.92
N SER A 12 -16.39 -17.13 30.59
CA SER A 12 -16.74 -18.48 30.13
C SER A 12 -18.25 -18.62 29.98
N PHE A 13 -19.02 -18.13 30.97
CA PHE A 13 -20.48 -18.14 30.95
C PHE A 13 -21.05 -17.25 29.84
N TYR A 14 -20.54 -16.05 29.65
CA TYR A 14 -20.94 -15.16 28.54
C TYR A 14 -20.68 -15.79 27.17
N ASN A 15 -19.51 -16.40 26.95
CA ASN A 15 -19.18 -17.07 25.69
C ASN A 15 -20.05 -18.30 25.46
N PHE A 16 -20.38 -19.06 26.51
CA PHE A 16 -21.30 -20.18 26.45
C PHE A 16 -22.72 -19.75 26.03
N ILE A 17 -23.26 -18.71 26.67
CA ILE A 17 -24.59 -18.17 26.30
C ILE A 17 -24.58 -17.65 24.85
N ARG A 18 -23.47 -17.02 24.41
CA ARG A 18 -23.37 -16.49 23.06
C ARG A 18 -23.43 -17.58 21.98
N GLN A 19 -22.90 -18.76 22.25
CA GLN A 19 -22.87 -19.90 21.32
C GLN A 19 -24.23 -20.60 21.22
N HIS A 20 -25.08 -20.54 22.28
CA HIS A 20 -26.37 -21.23 22.33
C HIS A 20 -27.54 -20.28 22.10
N VAL A 21 -28.00 -20.19 20.83
CA VAL A 21 -29.06 -19.25 20.41
C VAL A 21 -30.37 -19.47 21.19
N LEU A 22 -30.80 -20.71 21.43
CA LEU A 22 -32.00 -21.05 22.16
C LEU A 22 -31.94 -20.61 23.63
N LEU A 23 -30.84 -20.93 24.32
CA LEU A 23 -30.62 -20.55 25.72
C LEU A 23 -30.65 -19.03 25.88
N ARG A 24 -30.02 -18.31 24.97
CA ARG A 24 -30.01 -16.84 24.95
C ARG A 24 -31.42 -16.27 24.80
N ARG A 25 -32.23 -16.80 23.87
CA ARG A 25 -33.62 -16.35 23.69
C ARG A 25 -34.48 -16.62 24.94
N MET A 26 -34.33 -17.79 25.55
CA MET A 26 -35.01 -18.12 26.79
C MET A 26 -34.67 -17.17 27.93
N LEU A 27 -33.36 -16.85 28.10
CA LEU A 27 -32.91 -15.89 29.12
C LEU A 27 -33.45 -14.46 28.87
N ILE A 28 -33.53 -14.05 27.61
CA ILE A 28 -34.09 -12.75 27.23
C ILE A 28 -35.59 -12.69 27.58
N VAL A 29 -36.34 -13.70 27.18
CA VAL A 29 -37.79 -13.75 27.42
C VAL A 29 -38.09 -13.85 28.92
N SER A 30 -37.39 -14.72 29.66
CA SER A 30 -37.57 -14.82 31.12
C SER A 30 -37.22 -13.52 31.86
N GLY A 31 -36.10 -12.87 31.46
CA GLY A 31 -35.74 -11.55 32.01
C GLY A 31 -36.79 -10.47 31.70
N HIS A 32 -37.46 -10.56 30.56
CA HIS A 32 -38.52 -9.63 30.19
C HIS A 32 -39.82 -9.92 30.98
N VAL A 33 -40.20 -11.19 31.16
CA VAL A 33 -41.31 -11.60 31.99
C VAL A 33 -41.15 -11.09 33.43
N ILE A 34 -39.98 -11.35 34.03
CA ILE A 34 -39.67 -10.89 35.40
C ILE A 34 -39.66 -9.36 35.44
N GLY A 35 -38.99 -8.71 34.47
CA GLY A 35 -38.88 -7.26 34.43
C GLY A 35 -40.21 -6.55 34.26
N SER A 36 -41.09 -7.04 33.39
CA SER A 36 -42.41 -6.46 33.22
C SER A 36 -43.28 -6.61 34.48
N ALA A 37 -43.20 -7.75 35.17
CA ALA A 37 -43.90 -7.95 36.44
C ALA A 37 -43.37 -7.00 37.53
N VAL A 38 -42.05 -6.86 37.65
CA VAL A 38 -41.40 -5.95 38.61
C VAL A 38 -41.74 -4.49 38.32
N CYS A 39 -41.67 -4.06 37.05
CA CYS A 39 -42.02 -2.69 36.67
C CYS A 39 -43.48 -2.36 36.92
N TYR A 40 -44.36 -3.31 36.63
CA TYR A 40 -45.77 -3.13 36.88
C TYR A 40 -46.08 -3.05 38.39
N TYR A 41 -45.53 -3.93 39.20
CA TYR A 41 -45.61 -3.86 40.66
C TYR A 41 -45.04 -2.55 41.22
N ALA A 42 -43.87 -2.15 40.74
CA ALA A 42 -43.22 -0.91 41.16
C ALA A 42 -44.05 0.34 40.81
N SER A 43 -44.76 0.32 39.67
CA SER A 43 -45.66 1.42 39.29
C SER A 43 -46.83 1.62 40.25
N PHE A 44 -47.36 0.54 40.84
CA PHE A 44 -48.34 0.63 41.91
C PHE A 44 -47.71 1.12 43.21
N LEU A 45 -46.55 0.61 43.62
CA LEU A 45 -45.85 1.10 44.81
C LEU A 45 -45.57 2.61 44.73
N LEU A 46 -45.08 3.10 43.57
CA LEU A 46 -44.84 4.53 43.36
C LEU A 46 -46.12 5.36 43.36
N ARG A 47 -47.22 4.80 42.86
CA ARG A 47 -48.53 5.49 42.86
C ARG A 47 -49.12 5.66 44.26
N PHE A 48 -48.91 4.70 45.15
CA PHE A 48 -49.45 4.67 46.49
C PHE A 48 -48.41 4.90 47.59
N ASP A 49 -47.28 5.58 47.26
CA ASP A 49 -46.22 5.98 48.19
C ASP A 49 -45.76 4.82 49.12
N GLY A 50 -45.65 3.63 48.52
CA GLY A 50 -45.18 2.42 49.20
C GLY A 50 -46.29 1.58 49.91
N ASN A 51 -47.50 2.12 50.14
CA ASN A 51 -48.64 1.44 50.83
C ASN A 51 -49.80 1.20 49.88
N ILE A 52 -49.79 0.04 49.21
CA ILE A 52 -50.87 -0.31 48.28
C ILE A 52 -52.14 -0.68 49.04
N PRO A 53 -53.29 0.04 48.89
CA PRO A 53 -54.56 -0.31 49.52
C PRO A 53 -55.03 -1.72 49.13
N PRO A 54 -55.84 -2.41 50.02
CA PRO A 54 -56.32 -3.77 49.75
C PRO A 54 -57.05 -3.92 48.42
N GLU A 55 -57.85 -2.94 48.04
CA GLU A 55 -58.62 -2.91 46.78
C GLU A 55 -57.67 -2.82 45.57
N ALA A 56 -56.67 -1.96 45.65
CA ALA A 56 -55.68 -1.81 44.61
C ALA A 56 -54.72 -3.03 44.51
N SER A 57 -54.41 -3.71 45.61
CA SER A 57 -53.61 -4.95 45.60
C SER A 57 -54.39 -6.11 44.95
N MET A 58 -55.69 -6.22 45.18
CA MET A 58 -56.50 -7.21 44.48
C MET A 58 -56.59 -6.93 42.97
N LEU A 59 -56.68 -5.66 42.58
CA LEU A 59 -56.69 -5.23 41.20
C LEU A 59 -55.33 -5.57 40.52
N LEU A 60 -54.19 -5.25 41.19
CA LEU A 60 -52.84 -5.57 40.73
C LEU A 60 -52.73 -7.07 40.49
N LEU A 61 -53.08 -7.93 41.41
CA LEU A 61 -52.96 -9.39 41.28
C LEU A 61 -53.79 -9.94 40.11
N LYS A 62 -54.98 -9.40 39.87
CA LYS A 62 -55.86 -9.81 38.76
C LYS A 62 -55.34 -9.37 37.42
N THR A 63 -54.70 -8.19 37.32
CA THR A 63 -54.24 -7.60 36.04
C THR A 63 -52.83 -7.92 35.71
N LEU A 64 -51.97 -8.29 36.67
CA LEU A 64 -50.55 -8.61 36.47
C LEU A 64 -50.32 -9.69 35.40
N PRO A 65 -50.97 -10.86 35.41
CA PRO A 65 -50.74 -11.91 34.41
C PRO A 65 -51.07 -11.43 32.99
N ILE A 66 -52.17 -10.66 32.87
CA ILE A 66 -52.60 -10.12 31.57
C ILE A 66 -51.62 -9.10 31.05
N TYR A 67 -51.13 -8.19 31.91
CA TYR A 67 -50.11 -7.20 31.55
C TYR A 67 -48.81 -7.87 31.10
N VAL A 68 -48.32 -8.87 31.84
CA VAL A 68 -47.10 -9.61 31.48
C VAL A 68 -47.27 -10.28 30.12
N LEU A 69 -48.42 -10.92 29.86
CA LEU A 69 -48.66 -11.55 28.55
C LEU A 69 -48.63 -10.51 27.42
N ILE A 70 -49.31 -9.37 27.58
CA ILE A 70 -49.31 -8.29 26.57
C ILE A 70 -47.89 -7.75 26.34
N SER A 71 -47.13 -7.54 27.43
CA SER A 71 -45.76 -7.03 27.32
C SER A 71 -44.80 -8.01 26.58
N VAL A 72 -44.97 -9.31 26.80
CA VAL A 72 -44.17 -10.35 26.09
C VAL A 72 -44.57 -10.43 24.61
N LEU A 73 -45.87 -10.29 24.31
CA LEU A 73 -46.33 -10.22 22.91
C LEU A 73 -45.82 -8.99 22.20
N ALA A 74 -45.79 -7.82 22.84
CA ALA A 74 -45.18 -6.61 22.31
C ALA A 74 -43.69 -6.80 22.06
N LEU A 75 -42.94 -7.42 22.99
CA LEU A 75 -41.52 -7.76 22.78
C LEU A 75 -41.29 -8.63 21.54
N ALA A 76 -42.17 -9.61 21.32
CA ALA A 76 -42.10 -10.50 20.17
C ALA A 76 -42.42 -9.76 18.87
N LEU A 77 -43.46 -8.92 18.86
CA LEU A 77 -43.88 -8.13 17.69
C LEU A 77 -42.80 -7.16 17.21
N PHE A 78 -42.16 -6.45 18.12
CA PHE A 78 -41.07 -5.53 17.81
C PHE A 78 -39.69 -6.22 17.67
N LYS A 79 -39.66 -7.57 17.62
CA LYS A 79 -38.44 -8.41 17.43
C LYS A 79 -37.32 -8.13 18.44
N LEU A 80 -37.65 -7.65 19.63
CA LEU A 80 -36.68 -7.30 20.67
C LEU A 80 -36.01 -8.54 21.29
N HIS A 81 -36.57 -9.74 21.11
CA HIS A 81 -36.00 -11.03 21.55
C HIS A 81 -34.86 -11.56 20.64
N SER A 82 -34.74 -11.05 19.40
CA SER A 82 -33.79 -11.56 18.40
C SER A 82 -32.52 -10.74 18.27
N GLY A 83 -32.40 -9.57 18.89
CA GLY A 83 -31.27 -8.66 18.80
C GLY A 83 -30.00 -9.16 19.52
N LEU A 84 -28.82 -8.76 18.99
CA LEU A 84 -27.52 -8.92 19.69
C LEU A 84 -27.35 -7.76 20.67
N TRP A 85 -27.61 -7.96 21.95
CA TRP A 85 -27.56 -6.94 23.01
C TRP A 85 -26.19 -6.24 23.11
N SER A 86 -25.13 -6.89 22.60
CA SER A 86 -23.80 -6.34 22.57
C SER A 86 -23.60 -5.21 21.55
N TYR A 87 -24.57 -4.93 20.68
CA TYR A 87 -24.52 -3.90 19.62
C TYR A 87 -25.71 -2.92 19.69
N PHE A 88 -26.17 -2.64 20.89
CA PHE A 88 -27.29 -1.75 21.12
C PHE A 88 -27.12 -0.38 20.46
N SER A 89 -28.01 -0.01 19.55
CA SER A 89 -28.04 1.23 18.78
C SER A 89 -29.15 2.19 19.23
N ILE A 90 -29.17 3.39 18.64
CA ILE A 90 -30.28 4.35 18.84
C ILE A 90 -31.58 3.77 18.30
N ASP A 91 -31.55 3.07 17.18
CA ASP A 91 -32.73 2.42 16.59
C ASP A 91 -33.31 1.34 17.52
N ASP A 92 -32.46 0.62 18.25
CA ASP A 92 -32.91 -0.36 19.22
C ASP A 92 -33.56 0.30 20.46
N LEU A 93 -33.12 1.50 20.83
CA LEU A 93 -33.75 2.30 21.87
C LEU A 93 -35.14 2.77 21.42
N LEU A 94 -35.25 3.27 20.20
CA LEU A 94 -36.57 3.67 19.64
C LEU A 94 -37.54 2.48 19.60
N ARG A 95 -37.10 1.31 19.14
CA ARG A 95 -37.91 0.08 19.19
C ARG A 95 -38.34 -0.33 20.61
N ALA A 96 -37.48 -0.10 21.61
CA ALA A 96 -37.83 -0.37 23.00
C ALA A 96 -38.90 0.60 23.52
N ILE A 97 -38.86 1.86 23.12
CA ILE A 97 -39.89 2.87 23.41
C ILE A 97 -41.20 2.47 22.74
N ASP A 98 -41.18 2.15 21.46
CA ASP A 98 -42.36 1.75 20.70
C ASP A 98 -43.05 0.49 21.29
N ALA A 99 -42.23 -0.52 21.65
CA ALA A 99 -42.77 -1.74 22.27
C ALA A 99 -43.38 -1.50 23.65
N SER A 100 -42.76 -0.65 24.48
CA SER A 100 -43.27 -0.27 25.79
C SER A 100 -44.58 0.54 25.68
N LEU A 101 -44.62 1.45 24.70
CA LEU A 101 -45.82 2.26 24.42
C LEU A 101 -46.96 1.38 23.92
N ALA A 102 -46.69 0.51 22.94
CA ALA A 102 -47.69 -0.43 22.43
C ALA A 102 -48.24 -1.36 23.51
N ALA A 103 -47.38 -1.90 24.39
CA ALA A 103 -47.81 -2.74 25.50
C ALA A 103 -48.73 -2.00 26.46
N ASN A 104 -48.40 -0.75 26.83
CA ASN A 104 -49.19 0.04 27.76
C ASN A 104 -50.52 0.52 27.13
N ILE A 105 -50.54 0.91 25.86
CA ILE A 105 -51.78 1.30 25.16
C ILE A 105 -52.70 0.09 25.02
N THR A 106 -52.17 -1.06 24.60
CA THR A 106 -52.98 -2.29 24.47
C THR A 106 -53.52 -2.73 25.82
N PHE A 107 -52.73 -2.63 26.87
CA PHE A 107 -53.16 -2.95 28.22
C PHE A 107 -54.24 -1.96 28.73
N ALA A 108 -54.07 -0.66 28.51
CA ALA A 108 -55.06 0.35 28.86
C ALA A 108 -56.38 0.11 28.13
N PHE A 109 -56.34 -0.23 26.84
CA PHE A 109 -57.55 -0.59 26.08
C PHE A 109 -58.22 -1.85 26.63
N PHE A 110 -57.43 -2.86 27.02
CA PHE A 110 -57.99 -4.08 27.66
C PHE A 110 -58.63 -3.80 29.00
N VAL A 111 -57.99 -2.98 29.85
CA VAL A 111 -58.58 -2.56 31.14
C VAL A 111 -59.85 -1.75 30.92
N TYR A 112 -59.90 -0.89 29.91
CA TYR A 112 -61.11 -0.13 29.54
C TYR A 112 -62.27 -1.04 29.15
N LEU A 113 -62.04 -2.08 28.38
CA LEU A 113 -63.05 -3.05 27.98
C LEU A 113 -63.55 -3.89 29.16
N LEU A 114 -62.66 -4.37 30.04
CA LEU A 114 -63.03 -5.18 31.20
C LEU A 114 -63.87 -4.43 32.24
N ASN A 115 -63.70 -3.11 32.33
CA ASN A 115 -64.39 -2.25 33.27
C ASN A 115 -65.65 -1.56 32.65
N ASN A 116 -66.38 -2.24 31.78
CA ASN A 116 -67.58 -1.72 31.11
C ASN A 116 -67.38 -0.33 30.49
N LEU A 117 -66.30 -0.16 29.74
CA LEU A 117 -65.93 1.09 29.05
C LEU A 117 -65.63 2.27 30.00
N SER A 118 -65.08 2.00 31.19
CA SER A 118 -64.74 3.02 32.18
C SER A 118 -63.36 2.76 32.82
N PHE A 119 -62.61 3.82 33.16
CA PHE A 119 -61.41 3.78 34.01
C PHE A 119 -61.68 4.12 35.49
N ALA A 120 -62.94 4.10 35.93
CA ALA A 120 -63.38 4.63 37.26
C ALA A 120 -62.60 4.03 38.45
N ASN A 121 -62.20 2.75 38.36
CA ASN A 121 -61.52 2.04 39.47
C ASN A 121 -60.07 1.70 39.18
N PHE A 122 -59.44 2.26 38.09
CA PHE A 122 -58.08 1.98 37.78
C PHE A 122 -57.20 3.24 37.85
N PRO A 123 -56.06 3.23 38.60
CA PRO A 123 -55.20 4.41 38.76
C PRO A 123 -54.46 4.76 37.43
N ARG A 124 -54.91 5.82 36.77
CA ARG A 124 -54.41 6.22 35.43
C ARG A 124 -52.87 6.49 35.38
N SER A 125 -52.29 7.00 36.48
CA SER A 125 -50.87 7.25 36.62
C SER A 125 -50.00 5.99 36.52
N VAL A 126 -50.57 4.80 36.83
CA VAL A 126 -49.86 3.52 36.70
C VAL A 126 -49.43 3.25 35.25
N PHE A 127 -50.24 3.62 34.25
CA PHE A 127 -49.87 3.44 32.84
C PHE A 127 -48.63 4.25 32.47
N ILE A 128 -48.54 5.52 32.93
CA ILE A 128 -47.41 6.40 32.63
C ILE A 128 -46.16 5.92 33.37
N LEU A 129 -46.27 5.64 34.67
CA LEU A 129 -45.17 5.16 35.49
C LEU A 129 -44.59 3.85 34.94
N ASN A 130 -45.47 2.93 34.58
CA ASN A 130 -45.10 1.64 34.06
C ASN A 130 -44.46 1.74 32.65
N PHE A 131 -44.94 2.65 31.79
CA PHE A 131 -44.28 2.93 30.50
C PHE A 131 -42.83 3.38 30.70
N ILE A 132 -42.58 4.32 31.61
CA ILE A 132 -41.26 4.81 31.93
C ILE A 132 -40.38 3.69 32.50
N LEU A 133 -40.85 2.97 33.49
CA LEU A 133 -40.11 1.90 34.16
C LEU A 133 -39.79 0.75 33.22
N LEU A 134 -40.73 0.32 32.39
CA LEU A 134 -40.52 -0.75 31.41
C LEU A 134 -39.49 -0.34 30.35
N THR A 135 -39.58 0.89 29.83
CA THR A 135 -38.62 1.42 28.88
C THR A 135 -37.20 1.46 29.48
N LEU A 136 -37.06 1.96 30.71
CA LEU A 136 -35.78 1.98 31.43
C LEU A 136 -35.26 0.57 31.69
N TRP A 137 -36.09 -0.39 32.04
CA TRP A 137 -35.71 -1.79 32.23
C TRP A 137 -35.11 -2.40 30.95
N ILE A 138 -35.80 -2.25 29.81
CA ILE A 138 -35.37 -2.79 28.53
C ILE A 138 -34.06 -2.14 28.07
N ALA A 139 -33.94 -0.82 28.20
CA ALA A 139 -32.75 -0.06 27.80
C ALA A 139 -31.55 -0.37 28.70
N SER A 140 -31.72 -0.38 30.03
CA SER A 140 -30.63 -0.61 30.99
C SER A 140 -30.00 -1.98 30.84
N GLY A 141 -30.78 -3.04 30.66
CA GLY A 141 -30.28 -4.40 30.47
C GLY A 141 -29.35 -4.48 29.25
N ARG A 142 -29.69 -3.83 28.15
CA ARG A 142 -28.90 -3.79 26.94
C ARG A 142 -27.63 -2.92 27.07
N LEU A 143 -27.75 -1.76 27.72
CA LEU A 143 -26.62 -0.88 28.01
C LEU A 143 -25.58 -1.57 28.92
N ILE A 144 -26.03 -2.31 29.95
CA ILE A 144 -25.15 -3.06 30.85
C ILE A 144 -24.36 -4.12 30.07
N VAL A 145 -25.02 -4.91 29.21
CA VAL A 145 -24.33 -5.94 28.39
C VAL A 145 -23.33 -5.30 27.44
N ARG A 146 -23.66 -4.18 26.82
CA ARG A 146 -22.73 -3.41 25.96
C ARG A 146 -21.55 -2.88 26.77
N TYR A 147 -21.79 -2.26 27.91
CA TYR A 147 -20.76 -1.74 28.80
C TYR A 147 -19.80 -2.83 29.28
N LEU A 148 -20.34 -3.97 29.75
CA LEU A 148 -19.51 -5.12 30.17
C LEU A 148 -18.64 -5.65 29.04
N ARG A 149 -19.18 -5.74 27.83
CA ARG A 149 -18.40 -6.13 26.66
C ARG A 149 -17.27 -5.13 26.36
N GLU A 150 -17.58 -3.84 26.32
CA GLU A 150 -16.56 -2.80 26.07
C GLU A 150 -15.49 -2.79 27.18
N TYR A 151 -15.89 -2.97 28.43
CA TYR A 151 -14.96 -3.06 29.55
C TYR A 151 -14.04 -4.29 29.45
N MET A 152 -14.60 -5.45 29.07
CA MET A 152 -13.82 -6.68 28.90
C MET A 152 -12.85 -6.59 27.72
N LEU A 153 -13.25 -6.01 26.60
CA LEU A 153 -12.36 -5.77 25.46
C LEU A 153 -11.18 -4.86 25.84
N ARG A 154 -11.44 -3.80 26.58
CA ARG A 154 -10.37 -2.89 27.07
C ARG A 154 -9.37 -3.60 27.98
N LYS A 155 -9.81 -4.51 28.83
CA LYS A 155 -8.97 -5.21 29.78
C LYS A 155 -8.12 -6.33 29.15
N ASN A 156 -8.65 -7.04 28.16
CA ASN A 156 -7.88 -8.04 27.41
C ASN A 156 -6.74 -7.41 26.58
N MET A 157 -6.89 -6.15 26.17
CA MET A 157 -5.83 -5.40 25.50
C MET A 157 -4.70 -4.96 26.44
N SER A 158 -5.01 -4.76 27.74
CA SER A 158 -4.00 -4.36 28.75
C SER A 158 -3.16 -5.51 29.33
N GLY A 159 -3.54 -6.76 29.08
CA GLY A 159 -2.95 -7.94 29.73
C GLY A 159 -1.81 -8.62 28.99
N ARG A 160 -1.46 -8.20 27.76
CA ARG A 160 -0.29 -8.68 27.03
C ARG A 160 0.80 -7.62 27.14
N GLY A 161 1.88 -7.90 27.85
CA GLY A 161 3.03 -7.03 28.10
C GLY A 161 3.84 -6.62 26.85
N ARG A 162 3.17 -6.23 25.77
CA ARG A 162 3.76 -5.49 24.65
C ARG A 162 3.63 -4.01 24.96
N CYS A 163 4.73 -3.27 24.84
CA CYS A 163 4.73 -1.81 24.85
C CYS A 163 3.57 -1.32 23.99
N VAL A 164 2.56 -0.71 24.63
CA VAL A 164 1.38 -0.23 23.89
C VAL A 164 1.82 0.92 23.01
N GLU A 165 1.81 0.71 21.71
CA GLU A 165 2.16 1.72 20.72
C GLU A 165 1.30 2.97 20.90
N ARG A 166 1.94 4.14 21.08
CA ARG A 166 1.27 5.44 21.26
C ARG A 166 1.19 6.15 19.92
N VAL A 167 0.00 6.22 19.37
CA VAL A 167 -0.25 6.70 18.01
C VAL A 167 -0.80 8.11 18.03
N LEU A 168 -0.17 9.01 17.26
CA LEU A 168 -0.67 10.35 16.94
C LEU A 168 -1.29 10.31 15.54
N ILE A 169 -2.50 10.82 15.38
CA ILE A 169 -3.13 10.98 14.07
C ILE A 169 -2.85 12.38 13.55
N VAL A 170 -2.47 12.49 12.28
CA VAL A 170 -2.35 13.77 11.56
C VAL A 170 -3.29 13.72 10.37
N GLY A 171 -4.37 14.49 10.40
CA GLY A 171 -5.42 14.42 9.37
C GLY A 171 -6.59 15.37 9.57
N ASN A 172 -7.56 15.26 8.67
CA ASN A 172 -8.85 15.93 8.83
C ASN A 172 -9.70 15.21 9.90
N ILE A 173 -10.78 15.85 10.30
CA ILE A 173 -11.63 15.37 11.41
C ILE A 173 -12.50 14.19 10.99
N ASP A 174 -13.07 14.23 9.78
CA ASP A 174 -14.00 13.23 9.29
C ASP A 174 -13.31 11.86 9.14
N ASP A 175 -12.13 11.86 8.51
CA ASP A 175 -11.31 10.67 8.37
C ASP A 175 -10.82 10.15 9.72
N THR A 176 -10.48 11.06 10.62
CA THR A 176 -10.06 10.71 11.99
C THR A 176 -11.18 10.07 12.78
N ASP A 177 -12.42 10.57 12.69
CA ASP A 177 -13.60 9.97 13.35
C ASP A 177 -13.80 8.53 12.87
N LEU A 178 -13.73 8.30 11.54
CA LEU A 178 -13.86 6.97 10.96
C LEU A 178 -12.77 6.02 11.49
N ILE A 179 -11.51 6.44 11.51
CA ILE A 179 -10.39 5.63 12.01
C ILE A 179 -10.55 5.31 13.50
N LEU A 180 -10.94 6.28 14.31
CA LEU A 180 -11.14 6.06 15.74
C LEU A 180 -12.32 5.10 16.03
N ARG A 181 -13.36 5.10 15.21
CA ARG A 181 -14.44 4.09 15.29
C ARG A 181 -13.94 2.70 14.92
N LEU A 182 -13.20 2.58 13.82
CA LEU A 182 -12.61 1.32 13.34
C LEU A 182 -11.57 0.75 14.31
N SER A 183 -10.83 1.60 15.02
CA SER A 183 -9.83 1.19 16.00
C SER A 183 -10.36 0.38 17.17
N LYS A 184 -11.68 0.44 17.43
CA LYS A 184 -12.35 -0.40 18.43
C LYS A 184 -12.40 -1.88 18.02
N THR A 185 -12.30 -2.16 16.73
CA THR A 185 -12.33 -3.52 16.16
C THR A 185 -10.95 -4.05 15.80
N VAL A 186 -9.99 -3.15 15.49
CA VAL A 186 -8.62 -3.47 15.06
C VAL A 186 -7.63 -2.89 16.06
N SER A 187 -6.69 -3.70 16.54
CA SER A 187 -5.66 -3.25 17.51
C SER A 187 -4.55 -2.45 16.83
N LEU A 188 -4.72 -1.14 16.74
CA LEU A 188 -3.80 -0.20 16.11
C LEU A 188 -2.86 0.53 17.09
N GLY A 189 -2.86 0.13 18.36
CA GLY A 189 -2.21 0.86 19.43
C GLY A 189 -3.16 1.80 20.18
N ARG A 190 -2.60 2.67 21.03
CA ARG A 190 -3.35 3.67 21.82
C ARG A 190 -3.25 5.02 21.13
N PHE A 191 -4.34 5.54 20.61
CA PHE A 191 -4.40 6.90 20.11
C PHE A 191 -4.28 7.91 21.26
N VAL A 192 -3.26 8.76 21.20
CA VAL A 192 -2.93 9.70 22.28
C VAL A 192 -3.25 11.15 21.93
N GLY A 193 -3.42 11.46 20.66
CA GLY A 193 -3.76 12.79 20.17
C GLY A 193 -4.12 12.78 18.69
N VAL A 194 -4.77 13.83 18.27
CA VAL A 194 -5.11 14.14 16.87
C VAL A 194 -4.55 15.52 16.57
N VAL A 195 -3.84 15.67 15.46
CA VAL A 195 -3.39 16.96 14.95
C VAL A 195 -4.16 17.31 13.70
N THR A 196 -4.73 18.51 13.66
CA THR A 196 -5.47 19.06 12.53
C THR A 196 -5.00 20.47 12.20
N ASP A 197 -5.22 20.93 10.98
CA ASP A 197 -5.02 22.30 10.52
C ASP A 197 -6.24 23.21 10.79
N ASN A 198 -7.34 22.65 11.27
CA ASN A 198 -8.53 23.42 11.64
C ASN A 198 -8.42 23.95 13.08
N ARG A 199 -8.32 25.29 13.20
CA ARG A 199 -8.21 25.99 14.50
C ARG A 199 -9.45 25.87 15.38
N ASP A 200 -10.64 25.77 14.80
CA ASP A 200 -11.91 25.76 15.53
C ASP A 200 -12.07 24.48 16.37
N MET A 201 -11.27 23.46 16.06
CA MET A 201 -11.30 22.18 16.76
C MET A 201 -10.21 22.03 17.83
N ASP A 202 -9.42 23.07 18.06
CA ASP A 202 -8.38 23.03 19.10
C ASP A 202 -8.99 22.77 20.47
N ARG A 203 -8.30 21.94 21.29
CA ARG A 203 -8.70 21.56 22.64
C ARG A 203 -10.05 20.78 22.74
N THR A 204 -10.60 20.33 21.64
CA THR A 204 -11.76 19.43 21.62
C THR A 204 -11.34 17.96 21.83
N LYS A 205 -12.31 17.05 21.89
CA LYS A 205 -12.05 15.60 21.99
C LYS A 205 -12.93 14.84 21.01
N ILE A 206 -12.34 13.91 20.26
CA ILE A 206 -13.06 12.96 19.40
C ILE A 206 -12.90 11.57 20.00
N HIS A 207 -14.00 10.91 20.35
CA HIS A 207 -14.02 9.61 21.05
C HIS A 207 -13.10 9.54 22.29
N GLY A 208 -12.94 10.68 22.99
CA GLY A 208 -12.08 10.77 24.18
C GLY A 208 -10.59 11.04 23.88
N VAL A 209 -10.19 11.13 22.60
CA VAL A 209 -8.84 11.50 22.18
C VAL A 209 -8.77 13.02 22.00
N PRO A 210 -7.77 13.71 22.61
CA PRO A 210 -7.65 15.16 22.50
C PRO A 210 -7.25 15.55 21.07
N VAL A 211 -7.85 16.65 20.58
CA VAL A 211 -7.53 17.28 19.30
C VAL A 211 -6.68 18.53 19.58
N CYS A 212 -5.60 18.69 18.84
CA CYS A 212 -4.68 19.80 18.91
C CYS A 212 -4.55 20.45 17.54
N TYR A 213 -4.72 21.77 17.47
CA TYR A 213 -4.30 22.53 16.30
C TYR A 213 -2.78 22.68 16.30
N SER A 214 -2.12 22.31 15.21
CA SER A 214 -0.69 22.54 15.04
C SER A 214 -0.32 22.71 13.57
N LYS A 215 0.65 23.61 13.31
CA LYS A 215 1.30 23.67 12.00
C LYS A 215 2.15 22.42 11.79
N LEU A 216 2.24 21.91 10.57
CA LEU A 216 3.01 20.69 10.24
C LEU A 216 4.47 20.75 10.72
N ARG A 217 5.09 21.93 10.70
CA ARG A 217 6.48 22.14 11.17
C ARG A 217 6.68 21.94 12.69
N ASN A 218 5.60 21.91 13.47
CA ASN A 218 5.64 21.79 14.93
C ASN A 218 5.11 20.44 15.43
N ILE A 219 4.78 19.51 14.53
CA ILE A 219 4.26 18.18 14.88
C ILE A 219 5.26 17.41 15.74
N GLY A 220 6.57 17.60 15.54
CA GLY A 220 7.60 16.97 16.36
C GLY A 220 7.51 17.33 17.85
N GLU A 221 7.21 18.59 18.18
CA GLU A 221 7.02 19.02 19.57
C GLU A 221 5.75 18.42 20.19
N VAL A 222 4.67 18.34 19.40
CA VAL A 222 3.43 17.67 19.82
C VAL A 222 3.68 16.18 20.05
N ALA A 223 4.41 15.53 19.15
CA ALA A 223 4.78 14.13 19.28
C ALA A 223 5.63 13.86 20.54
N LYS A 224 6.56 14.77 20.85
CA LYS A 224 7.39 14.73 22.07
C LYS A 224 6.54 14.88 23.34
N GLN A 225 5.63 15.86 23.37
CA GLN A 225 4.73 16.10 24.49
C GLN A 225 3.85 14.88 24.80
N PHE A 226 3.30 14.25 23.76
CA PHE A 226 2.45 13.07 23.90
C PHE A 226 3.26 11.75 23.99
N ARG A 227 4.60 11.79 23.97
CA ARG A 227 5.49 10.61 23.96
C ARG A 227 5.06 9.59 22.90
N VAL A 228 4.92 10.06 21.68
CA VAL A 228 4.47 9.29 20.53
C VAL A 228 5.59 8.39 20.02
N ASN A 229 5.26 7.17 19.61
CA ASN A 229 6.18 6.26 18.92
C ASN A 229 5.67 5.82 17.54
N SER A 230 4.46 6.26 17.16
CA SER A 230 3.93 6.06 15.81
C SER A 230 3.06 7.24 15.39
N ILE A 231 3.19 7.69 14.14
CA ILE A 231 2.37 8.75 13.53
C ILE A 231 1.59 8.16 12.36
N LEU A 232 0.27 8.30 12.40
CA LEU A 232 -0.63 7.91 11.32
C LEU A 232 -1.01 9.16 10.53
N ILE A 233 -0.60 9.18 9.24
CA ILE A 233 -0.84 10.32 8.33
C ILE A 233 -2.04 9.99 7.45
N LEU A 234 -3.05 10.88 7.50
CA LEU A 234 -4.28 10.80 6.71
C LEU A 234 -4.31 11.91 5.64
N ALA A 235 -5.29 11.85 4.74
CA ALA A 235 -5.55 12.95 3.83
C ALA A 235 -5.88 14.25 4.61
N PRO A 236 -5.54 15.45 4.12
CA PRO A 236 -4.83 15.72 2.86
C PRO A 236 -3.29 15.66 2.96
N PHE A 237 -2.74 15.28 4.13
CA PHE A 237 -1.29 15.39 4.44
C PHE A 237 -0.45 14.24 3.87
N ARG A 238 -1.04 13.33 3.10
CA ARG A 238 -0.35 12.22 2.42
C ARG A 238 0.52 12.64 1.21
N LYS A 239 0.42 13.88 0.75
CA LYS A 239 1.29 14.35 -0.33
C LYS A 239 2.75 14.39 0.13
N PRO A 240 3.72 13.97 -0.72
CA PRO A 240 5.14 13.88 -0.35
C PRO A 240 5.68 15.13 0.33
N ARG A 241 5.33 16.31 -0.16
CA ARG A 241 5.74 17.61 0.42
C ARG A 241 5.34 17.77 1.89
N TYR A 242 4.14 17.29 2.28
CA TYR A 242 3.66 17.40 3.67
C TYR A 242 4.29 16.32 4.55
N MET A 243 4.39 15.10 4.04
CA MET A 243 5.04 14.00 4.75
C MET A 243 6.49 14.33 5.08
N ASN A 244 7.25 14.89 4.13
CA ASN A 244 8.61 15.34 4.35
C ASN A 244 8.71 16.37 5.50
N VAL A 245 7.80 17.35 5.56
CA VAL A 245 7.77 18.36 6.63
C VAL A 245 7.48 17.72 8.00
N ILE A 246 6.57 16.73 8.05
CA ILE A 246 6.22 16.04 9.29
C ILE A 246 7.41 15.22 9.80
N ILE A 247 8.04 14.44 8.93
CA ILE A 247 9.20 13.59 9.28
C ILE A 247 10.36 14.47 9.78
N GLU A 248 10.69 15.53 9.06
CA GLU A 248 11.74 16.46 9.44
C GLU A 248 11.45 17.21 10.76
N SER A 249 10.18 17.52 11.04
CA SER A 249 9.75 18.11 12.31
C SER A 249 10.04 17.15 13.48
N CYS A 250 9.74 15.86 13.32
CA CYS A 250 10.01 14.84 14.34
C CYS A 250 11.51 14.63 14.55
N SER A 251 12.29 14.58 13.47
CA SER A 251 13.75 14.46 13.53
C SER A 251 14.37 15.64 14.27
N ARG A 252 13.98 16.88 13.95
CA ARG A 252 14.44 18.11 14.66
C ARG A 252 14.08 18.12 16.15
N ALA A 253 12.91 17.60 16.52
CA ALA A 253 12.48 17.50 17.91
C ALA A 253 13.17 16.33 18.67
N GLY A 254 13.97 15.50 17.97
CA GLY A 254 14.65 14.33 18.53
C GLY A 254 13.69 13.19 18.88
N VAL A 255 12.55 13.09 18.20
CA VAL A 255 11.52 12.07 18.42
C VAL A 255 11.67 10.95 17.39
N ALA A 256 12.04 9.77 17.88
CA ALA A 256 12.08 8.54 17.10
C ALA A 256 10.65 7.95 17.02
N CYS A 257 10.02 7.93 15.85
CA CYS A 257 8.69 7.38 15.66
C CYS A 257 8.54 6.69 14.29
N GLN A 258 7.64 5.71 14.23
CA GLN A 258 7.27 5.05 12.98
C GLN A 258 6.20 5.88 12.26
N PHE A 259 6.30 5.97 10.94
CA PHE A 259 5.32 6.66 10.12
C PHE A 259 4.48 5.64 9.36
N ARG A 260 3.15 5.83 9.40
CA ARG A 260 2.17 4.96 8.73
C ARG A 260 1.18 5.80 7.94
N GLN A 261 0.65 5.22 6.88
CA GLN A 261 -0.43 5.79 6.07
C GLN A 261 -1.51 4.77 5.78
N ILE A 262 -2.68 5.26 5.36
CA ILE A 262 -3.77 4.43 4.85
C ILE A 262 -3.91 4.73 3.36
N PRO A 263 -3.87 3.74 2.46
CA PRO A 263 -3.88 3.96 1.01
C PRO A 263 -5.10 4.71 0.50
N SER A 264 -6.28 4.33 0.94
CA SER A 264 -7.54 4.99 0.57
C SER A 264 -8.62 4.78 1.64
N ILE A 265 -9.46 5.81 1.85
CA ILE A 265 -10.61 5.71 2.77
C ILE A 265 -11.78 5.01 2.07
N SER A 266 -11.89 5.09 0.74
CA SER A 266 -12.86 4.33 -0.03
C SER A 266 -12.72 2.81 0.17
N ASP A 267 -11.49 2.32 0.35
CA ASP A 267 -11.24 0.89 0.63
C ASP A 267 -11.72 0.48 2.04
N LEU A 268 -11.80 1.43 2.98
CA LEU A 268 -12.32 1.22 4.33
C LEU A 268 -13.86 1.07 4.35
N THR A 269 -14.56 1.72 3.43
CA THR A 269 -16.03 1.68 3.36
C THR A 269 -16.57 0.36 2.80
N LEU A 270 -15.76 -0.42 2.09
CA LEU A 270 -16.11 -1.74 1.56
C LEU A 270 -16.08 -2.89 2.61
N GLY A 271 -15.85 -2.57 3.87
CA GLY A 271 -16.02 -3.53 5.00
C GLY A 271 -14.82 -4.46 5.28
N ASN A 272 -13.76 -4.41 4.51
CA ASN A 272 -12.57 -5.25 4.67
C ASN A 272 -11.44 -4.54 5.40
N VAL A 273 -11.66 -4.11 6.65
CA VAL A 273 -10.60 -3.48 7.45
C VAL A 273 -9.66 -4.55 8.01
N SER A 274 -8.46 -4.63 7.49
CA SER A 274 -7.38 -5.48 8.00
C SER A 274 -6.22 -4.63 8.56
N VAL A 275 -5.43 -5.21 9.45
CA VAL A 275 -4.20 -4.55 9.99
C VAL A 275 -3.20 -4.22 8.88
N SER A 276 -3.22 -4.97 7.77
CA SER A 276 -2.37 -4.75 6.60
C SER A 276 -2.65 -3.45 5.85
N MET A 277 -3.80 -2.81 6.05
CA MET A 277 -4.12 -1.50 5.45
C MET A 277 -3.32 -0.33 6.05
N PHE A 278 -2.75 -0.50 7.25
CA PHE A 278 -1.90 0.50 7.90
C PHE A 278 -0.45 0.29 7.46
N GLN A 279 -0.15 0.71 6.25
CA GLN A 279 1.15 0.52 5.64
C GLN A 279 2.18 1.47 6.27
N LYS A 280 3.40 0.98 6.46
CA LYS A 280 4.55 1.85 6.73
C LYS A 280 4.78 2.72 5.51
N ILE A 281 5.17 3.97 5.74
CA ILE A 281 5.60 4.86 4.66
C ILE A 281 6.95 4.37 4.19
N ASP A 282 7.05 4.01 2.92
CA ASP A 282 8.32 3.67 2.26
C ASP A 282 8.96 4.93 1.66
N ILE A 283 10.26 4.84 1.38
CA ILE A 283 11.01 5.97 0.80
C ILE A 283 10.45 6.37 -0.57
N GLU A 284 9.87 5.43 -1.29
CA GLU A 284 9.21 5.64 -2.57
C GLU A 284 8.05 6.63 -2.45
N ASP A 285 7.25 6.53 -1.39
CA ASP A 285 6.14 7.45 -1.10
C ASP A 285 6.61 8.90 -0.91
N LEU A 286 7.83 9.11 -0.41
CA LEU A 286 8.40 10.45 -0.19
C LEU A 286 9.03 11.07 -1.44
N LEU A 287 9.45 10.24 -2.37
CA LEU A 287 10.08 10.63 -3.63
C LEU A 287 9.09 10.68 -4.80
N LEU A 288 7.86 10.18 -4.59
CA LEU A 288 6.79 10.24 -5.59
C LEU A 288 6.51 11.69 -6.00
N ARG A 289 6.46 11.87 -7.30
CA ARG A 289 5.97 13.09 -7.96
C ARG A 289 4.50 12.91 -8.29
N ASP A 290 3.81 13.99 -8.59
CA ASP A 290 2.46 13.90 -9.14
C ASP A 290 2.52 13.04 -10.42
N VAL A 291 1.91 11.87 -10.37
CA VAL A 291 1.81 10.95 -11.51
C VAL A 291 0.95 11.64 -12.55
N GLN A 292 1.57 12.15 -13.60
CA GLN A 292 0.85 12.71 -14.74
C GLN A 292 0.15 11.58 -15.52
N LYS A 293 -1.01 11.89 -16.07
CA LYS A 293 -1.80 10.95 -16.87
C LYS A 293 -1.03 10.61 -18.15
N LEU A 294 -0.55 9.38 -18.23
CA LEU A 294 -0.01 8.80 -19.45
C LEU A 294 -1.11 8.63 -20.51
N ASP A 295 -0.77 8.75 -21.79
CA ASP A 295 -1.71 8.41 -22.85
C ASP A 295 -1.82 6.89 -23.02
N ARG A 296 -2.63 6.29 -22.16
CA ARG A 296 -2.88 4.84 -22.16
C ARG A 296 -3.51 4.34 -23.47
N LYS A 297 -4.04 5.24 -24.31
CA LYS A 297 -4.68 4.88 -25.58
C LYS A 297 -3.63 4.44 -26.61
N ILE A 298 -2.58 5.23 -26.81
CA ILE A 298 -1.50 4.92 -27.76
C ILE A 298 -0.80 3.61 -27.38
N VAL A 299 -0.47 3.43 -26.08
CA VAL A 299 0.14 2.20 -25.58
C VAL A 299 -0.77 0.99 -25.80
N ARG A 300 -2.08 1.15 -25.55
CA ARG A 300 -3.06 0.08 -25.78
C ARG A 300 -3.13 -0.32 -27.25
N GLU A 301 -3.17 0.64 -28.17
CA GLU A 301 -3.22 0.39 -29.61
C GLU A 301 -1.95 -0.32 -30.11
N SER A 302 -0.79 0.00 -29.52
CA SER A 302 0.49 -0.64 -29.87
C SER A 302 0.63 -2.07 -29.36
N LEU A 303 0.01 -2.42 -28.22
CA LEU A 303 0.21 -3.71 -27.54
C LEU A 303 -0.96 -4.70 -27.70
N LYS A 304 -2.19 -4.19 -27.85
CA LYS A 304 -3.39 -5.03 -27.91
C LYS A 304 -3.31 -6.01 -29.07
N TYR A 305 -3.56 -7.28 -28.78
CA TYR A 305 -3.50 -8.39 -29.74
C TYR A 305 -2.12 -8.61 -30.39
N LYS A 306 -1.04 -8.03 -29.86
CA LYS A 306 0.32 -8.25 -30.32
C LYS A 306 0.97 -9.42 -29.59
N LYS A 307 1.92 -10.08 -30.26
CA LYS A 307 2.81 -11.07 -29.66
C LYS A 307 4.04 -10.35 -29.14
N VAL A 308 4.22 -10.32 -27.83
CA VAL A 308 5.26 -9.53 -27.18
C VAL A 308 6.24 -10.44 -26.44
N MET A 309 7.52 -10.22 -26.63
CA MET A 309 8.58 -10.90 -25.86
C MET A 309 9.32 -9.90 -24.97
N VAL A 310 9.54 -10.27 -23.72
CA VAL A 310 10.35 -9.50 -22.76
C VAL A 310 11.54 -10.35 -22.38
N THR A 311 12.77 -9.88 -22.69
CA THR A 311 13.99 -10.56 -22.26
C THR A 311 14.49 -9.98 -20.95
N GLY A 312 15.06 -10.82 -20.08
CA GLY A 312 15.34 -10.44 -18.69
C GLY A 312 14.04 -10.22 -17.91
N ALA A 313 13.03 -11.04 -18.23
CA ALA A 313 11.66 -10.92 -17.70
C ALA A 313 11.60 -10.99 -16.16
N GLY A 314 12.49 -11.75 -15.52
CA GLY A 314 12.57 -11.87 -14.05
C GLY A 314 13.28 -10.71 -13.35
N GLY A 315 13.91 -9.80 -14.10
CA GLY A 315 14.57 -8.60 -13.56
C GLY A 315 13.56 -7.56 -13.07
N SER A 316 14.03 -6.54 -12.32
CA SER A 316 13.15 -5.50 -11.77
C SER A 316 12.36 -4.73 -12.84
N ILE A 317 13.00 -4.38 -13.97
CA ILE A 317 12.32 -3.69 -15.09
C ILE A 317 11.52 -4.69 -15.92
N GLY A 318 12.12 -5.86 -16.24
CA GLY A 318 11.48 -6.87 -17.06
C GLY A 318 10.17 -7.41 -16.46
N SER A 319 10.16 -7.69 -15.17
CA SER A 319 8.95 -8.18 -14.48
C SER A 319 7.82 -7.15 -14.46
N GLU A 320 8.16 -5.89 -14.26
CA GLU A 320 7.18 -4.81 -14.30
C GLU A 320 6.68 -4.55 -15.73
N LEU A 321 7.56 -4.63 -16.74
CA LEU A 321 7.14 -4.62 -18.16
C LEU A 321 6.10 -5.73 -18.41
N CYS A 322 6.37 -6.94 -17.97
CA CYS A 322 5.44 -8.06 -18.14
C CYS A 322 4.09 -7.80 -17.45
N ARG A 323 4.09 -7.27 -16.21
CA ARG A 323 2.86 -6.91 -15.48
C ARG A 323 2.04 -5.87 -16.23
N GLN A 324 2.68 -4.79 -16.64
CA GLN A 324 1.97 -3.70 -17.34
C GLN A 324 1.50 -4.11 -18.72
N ILE A 325 2.32 -4.83 -19.51
CA ILE A 325 1.93 -5.35 -20.83
C ILE A 325 0.71 -6.27 -20.71
N ALA A 326 0.65 -7.12 -19.69
CA ALA A 326 -0.47 -8.03 -19.44
C ALA A 326 -1.82 -7.29 -19.32
N HIS A 327 -1.83 -6.08 -18.73
CA HIS A 327 -3.03 -5.23 -18.63
C HIS A 327 -3.55 -4.72 -19.98
N TYR A 328 -2.72 -4.71 -21.02
CA TYR A 328 -3.12 -4.26 -22.37
C TYR A 328 -3.62 -5.39 -23.28
N ALA A 329 -3.81 -6.61 -22.73
CA ALA A 329 -4.35 -7.78 -23.43
C ALA A 329 -3.58 -8.12 -24.74
N PRO A 330 -2.27 -8.40 -24.66
CA PRO A 330 -1.54 -8.92 -25.81
C PRO A 330 -2.08 -10.29 -26.22
N ALA A 331 -1.85 -10.73 -27.47
CA ALA A 331 -2.23 -12.07 -27.91
C ALA A 331 -1.37 -13.16 -27.24
N VAL A 332 -0.07 -12.88 -27.09
CA VAL A 332 0.89 -13.75 -26.44
C VAL A 332 1.90 -12.88 -25.69
N LEU A 333 2.29 -13.30 -24.49
CA LEU A 333 3.40 -12.72 -23.74
C LEU A 333 4.46 -13.79 -23.49
N VAL A 334 5.65 -13.63 -24.09
CA VAL A 334 6.80 -14.49 -23.89
C VAL A 334 7.68 -13.93 -22.79
N LEU A 335 7.91 -14.71 -21.74
CA LEU A 335 8.81 -14.39 -20.63
C LEU A 335 10.14 -15.10 -20.90
N PHE A 336 11.13 -14.38 -21.45
CA PHE A 336 12.45 -14.92 -21.72
C PHE A 336 13.43 -14.54 -20.59
N GLU A 337 13.84 -15.51 -19.78
CA GLU A 337 14.62 -15.29 -18.58
C GLU A 337 15.65 -16.40 -18.33
N PHE A 338 16.85 -16.03 -17.94
CA PHE A 338 17.93 -16.97 -17.61
C PHE A 338 17.73 -17.63 -16.23
N SER A 339 17.19 -16.90 -15.27
CA SER A 339 16.95 -17.41 -13.91
C SER A 339 15.65 -18.18 -13.82
N GLU A 340 15.73 -19.51 -13.65
CA GLU A 340 14.56 -20.40 -13.46
C GLU A 340 13.65 -19.91 -12.32
N ILE A 341 14.23 -19.56 -11.16
CA ILE A 341 13.47 -19.13 -9.98
C ILE A 341 12.69 -17.84 -10.25
N ALA A 342 13.32 -16.87 -10.92
CA ALA A 342 12.68 -15.60 -11.26
C ALA A 342 11.58 -15.81 -12.31
N LEU A 343 11.81 -16.65 -13.30
CA LEU A 343 10.85 -17.01 -14.33
C LEU A 343 9.62 -17.70 -13.73
N TYR A 344 9.81 -18.72 -12.91
CA TYR A 344 8.74 -19.43 -12.23
C TYR A 344 7.86 -18.53 -11.37
N SER A 345 8.52 -17.64 -10.58
CA SER A 345 7.79 -16.72 -9.70
C SER A 345 6.93 -15.74 -10.48
N LEU A 346 7.45 -15.20 -11.58
CA LEU A 346 6.73 -14.25 -12.43
C LEU A 346 5.59 -14.94 -13.21
N GLU A 347 5.84 -16.13 -13.74
CA GLU A 347 4.83 -16.92 -14.46
C GLU A 347 3.64 -17.26 -13.56
N ALA A 348 3.90 -17.76 -12.35
CA ALA A 348 2.86 -18.07 -11.37
C ALA A 348 2.02 -16.86 -10.97
N GLU A 349 2.68 -15.70 -10.77
CA GLU A 349 2.01 -14.42 -10.49
C GLU A 349 1.09 -13.99 -11.64
N LEU A 350 1.62 -13.95 -12.85
CA LEU A 350 0.88 -13.47 -14.03
C LEU A 350 -0.26 -14.42 -14.42
N SER A 351 -0.03 -15.74 -14.37
CA SER A 351 -1.07 -16.74 -14.66
C SER A 351 -2.23 -16.65 -13.66
N SER A 352 -1.96 -16.36 -12.39
CA SER A 352 -2.99 -16.15 -11.38
C SER A 352 -3.80 -14.87 -11.62
N ASN A 353 -3.12 -13.77 -12.01
CA ASN A 353 -3.76 -12.47 -12.18
C ASN A 353 -4.44 -12.31 -13.55
N PHE A 354 -3.96 -13.02 -14.58
CA PHE A 354 -4.43 -12.94 -15.97
C PHE A 354 -4.71 -14.33 -16.56
N PRO A 355 -5.70 -15.09 -16.06
CA PRO A 355 -5.91 -16.49 -16.43
C PRO A 355 -6.29 -16.71 -17.91
N HIS A 356 -6.67 -15.65 -18.63
CA HIS A 356 -7.02 -15.72 -20.07
C HIS A 356 -5.88 -15.31 -21.00
N LEU A 357 -4.76 -14.82 -20.45
CA LEU A 357 -3.60 -14.41 -21.25
C LEU A 357 -2.74 -15.64 -21.57
N LYS A 358 -2.39 -15.82 -22.84
CA LYS A 358 -1.42 -16.83 -23.26
C LYS A 358 -0.02 -16.38 -22.89
N ILE A 359 0.54 -16.98 -21.83
CA ILE A 359 1.90 -16.74 -21.34
C ILE A 359 2.77 -17.91 -21.76
N ILE A 360 3.97 -17.61 -22.28
CA ILE A 360 4.97 -18.62 -22.68
C ILE A 360 6.24 -18.34 -21.86
N PRO A 361 6.49 -19.09 -20.78
CA PRO A 361 7.75 -18.97 -20.03
C PRO A 361 8.86 -19.73 -20.79
N VAL A 362 9.99 -19.06 -21.02
CA VAL A 362 11.17 -19.62 -21.67
C VAL A 362 12.39 -19.38 -20.78
N ALA A 363 12.92 -20.47 -20.23
CA ALA A 363 14.22 -20.46 -19.58
C ALA A 363 15.30 -20.40 -20.65
N GLY A 364 15.85 -19.20 -20.89
CA GLY A 364 16.74 -18.99 -22.01
C GLY A 364 17.77 -17.87 -21.77
N ASP A 365 18.84 -17.97 -22.51
CA ASP A 365 19.98 -17.07 -22.45
C ASP A 365 20.14 -16.32 -23.79
N ILE A 366 20.18 -14.99 -23.75
CA ILE A 366 20.35 -14.15 -24.95
C ILE A 366 21.70 -14.39 -25.65
N ARG A 367 22.65 -15.06 -25.01
CA ARG A 367 23.95 -15.41 -25.58
C ARG A 367 23.84 -16.61 -26.55
N HIS A 368 22.72 -17.34 -26.56
CA HIS A 368 22.48 -18.51 -27.37
C HIS A 368 21.41 -18.25 -28.44
N PRO A 369 21.82 -18.06 -29.72
CA PRO A 369 20.88 -17.72 -30.80
C PRO A 369 19.74 -18.73 -30.98
N GLU A 370 20.01 -20.02 -30.76
CA GLU A 370 19.03 -21.09 -30.94
C GLU A 370 17.90 -21.00 -29.88
N GLU A 371 18.22 -20.62 -28.65
CA GLU A 371 17.22 -20.43 -27.60
C GLU A 371 16.30 -19.24 -27.90
N ILE A 372 16.87 -18.14 -28.44
CA ILE A 372 16.11 -16.98 -28.89
C ILE A 372 15.15 -17.35 -30.03
N LYS A 373 15.66 -18.06 -31.05
CA LYS A 373 14.85 -18.51 -32.19
C LYS A 373 13.73 -19.45 -31.74
N ASN A 374 14.05 -20.39 -30.85
CA ASN A 374 13.04 -21.30 -30.29
C ASN A 374 11.93 -20.55 -29.56
N ALA A 375 12.26 -19.54 -28.77
CA ALA A 375 11.27 -18.70 -28.08
C ALA A 375 10.32 -18.01 -29.07
N ILE A 376 10.86 -17.50 -30.18
CA ILE A 376 10.09 -16.85 -31.24
C ILE A 376 9.17 -17.88 -31.95
N VAL A 377 9.68 -19.07 -32.22
CA VAL A 377 8.92 -20.16 -32.86
C VAL A 377 7.78 -20.66 -31.94
N MET A 378 8.04 -20.83 -30.65
CA MET A 378 7.01 -21.23 -29.65
C MET A 378 5.81 -20.26 -29.61
N ALA A 379 6.06 -18.99 -29.89
CA ALA A 379 5.03 -17.96 -29.96
C ALA A 379 4.39 -17.83 -31.35
N ASP A 380 4.82 -18.63 -32.34
CA ASP A 380 4.42 -18.50 -33.73
C ASP A 380 4.71 -17.06 -34.26
N GLY A 381 5.93 -16.58 -34.03
CA GLY A 381 6.38 -15.23 -34.34
C GLY A 381 6.20 -14.21 -33.21
N ILE A 382 6.92 -13.10 -33.28
CA ILE A 382 6.87 -11.99 -32.31
C ILE A 382 6.70 -10.67 -33.05
N ASP A 383 5.81 -9.81 -32.58
CA ASP A 383 5.63 -8.45 -33.12
C ASP A 383 6.60 -7.46 -32.44
N ILE A 384 6.78 -7.56 -31.12
CA ILE A 384 7.54 -6.57 -30.33
C ILE A 384 8.45 -7.29 -29.35
N ILE A 385 9.71 -6.87 -29.28
CA ILE A 385 10.68 -7.28 -28.24
C ILE A 385 11.01 -6.08 -27.35
N TYR A 386 10.84 -6.27 -26.03
CA TYR A 386 11.41 -5.39 -25.01
C TYR A 386 12.64 -6.07 -24.41
N HIS A 387 13.81 -5.49 -24.67
CA HIS A 387 15.08 -6.06 -24.25
C HIS A 387 15.58 -5.43 -22.94
N ALA A 388 15.34 -6.11 -21.81
CA ALA A 388 15.78 -5.69 -20.46
C ALA A 388 16.89 -6.60 -19.87
N ALA A 389 17.34 -7.62 -20.59
CA ALA A 389 18.42 -8.51 -20.16
C ALA A 389 19.78 -7.81 -20.29
N ALA A 390 20.40 -7.44 -19.17
CA ALA A 390 21.75 -6.88 -19.13
C ALA A 390 22.38 -7.02 -17.75
N TYR A 391 23.72 -7.12 -17.70
CA TYR A 391 24.46 -6.93 -16.47
C TYR A 391 24.59 -5.42 -16.17
N LYS A 392 24.29 -5.02 -14.92
CA LYS A 392 24.18 -3.60 -14.54
C LYS A 392 25.07 -3.17 -13.37
N HIS A 393 25.64 -4.12 -12.63
CA HIS A 393 26.45 -3.81 -11.44
C HIS A 393 27.86 -3.39 -11.82
N VAL A 394 28.12 -2.06 -11.75
CA VAL A 394 29.41 -1.47 -12.16
C VAL A 394 30.61 -2.15 -11.49
N PRO A 395 30.71 -2.28 -10.14
CA PRO A 395 31.89 -2.87 -9.52
C PRO A 395 32.15 -4.31 -9.96
N LEU A 396 31.08 -5.13 -10.10
CA LEU A 396 31.24 -6.52 -10.54
C LEU A 396 31.68 -6.60 -11.99
N MET A 397 31.23 -5.70 -12.85
CA MET A 397 31.58 -5.72 -14.27
C MET A 397 32.96 -5.14 -14.55
N GLU A 398 33.49 -4.31 -13.68
CA GLU A 398 34.90 -3.90 -13.74
C GLU A 398 35.89 -5.05 -13.48
N GLU A 399 35.47 -6.02 -12.64
CA GLU A 399 36.23 -7.24 -12.33
C GLU A 399 35.92 -8.39 -13.30
N ASN A 400 34.89 -8.26 -14.15
CA ASN A 400 34.43 -9.32 -15.06
C ASN A 400 34.17 -8.81 -16.48
N VAL A 401 35.15 -8.15 -17.05
CA VAL A 401 35.08 -7.47 -18.37
C VAL A 401 34.59 -8.40 -19.50
N PRO A 402 35.18 -9.60 -19.69
CA PRO A 402 34.73 -10.51 -20.76
C PRO A 402 33.27 -10.94 -20.59
N ALA A 403 32.80 -11.16 -19.35
CA ALA A 403 31.44 -11.53 -19.09
C ALA A 403 30.47 -10.38 -19.43
N CYS A 404 30.84 -9.13 -19.11
CA CYS A 404 30.10 -7.94 -19.45
C CYS A 404 29.89 -7.79 -20.96
N PHE A 405 30.97 -7.87 -21.73
CA PHE A 405 30.93 -7.81 -23.21
C PHE A 405 30.14 -8.96 -23.80
N ARG A 406 30.33 -10.20 -23.29
CA ARG A 406 29.62 -11.39 -23.78
C ARG A 406 28.11 -11.23 -23.63
N ASN A 407 27.63 -10.70 -22.48
CA ASN A 407 26.21 -10.53 -22.25
C ASN A 407 25.66 -9.26 -22.90
N ASN A 408 26.25 -8.09 -22.61
CA ASN A 408 25.66 -6.81 -22.97
C ASN A 408 25.87 -6.43 -24.43
N VAL A 409 26.95 -6.90 -25.06
CA VAL A 409 27.28 -6.58 -26.47
C VAL A 409 26.93 -7.75 -27.38
N ILE A 410 27.57 -8.91 -27.17
CA ILE A 410 27.37 -10.08 -28.05
C ILE A 410 25.95 -10.62 -27.91
N GLY A 411 25.47 -10.78 -26.68
CA GLY A 411 24.09 -11.24 -26.45
C GLY A 411 23.04 -10.31 -27.07
N THR A 412 23.21 -9.00 -26.90
CA THR A 412 22.33 -8.00 -27.55
C THR A 412 22.40 -8.09 -29.07
N ASN A 413 23.60 -8.22 -29.66
CA ASN A 413 23.77 -8.36 -31.11
C ASN A 413 23.03 -9.61 -31.64
N ARG A 414 23.17 -10.74 -30.96
CA ARG A 414 22.48 -11.99 -31.33
C ARG A 414 20.97 -11.87 -31.27
N LEU A 415 20.45 -11.14 -30.28
CA LEU A 415 19.03 -10.86 -30.20
C LEU A 415 18.56 -9.92 -31.33
N ILE A 416 19.36 -8.92 -31.70
CA ILE A 416 19.12 -8.04 -32.85
C ILE A 416 19.04 -8.87 -34.15
N GLU A 417 20.03 -9.74 -34.38
CA GLU A 417 20.09 -10.60 -35.56
C GLU A 417 18.88 -11.55 -35.63
N ALA A 418 18.48 -12.13 -34.50
CA ALA A 418 17.29 -12.99 -34.44
C ALA A 418 16.02 -12.18 -34.72
N ALA A 419 15.90 -10.94 -34.22
CA ALA A 419 14.77 -10.07 -34.49
C ALA A 419 14.65 -9.73 -35.99
N GLU A 420 15.76 -9.43 -36.65
CA GLU A 420 15.81 -9.18 -38.11
C GLU A 420 15.44 -10.44 -38.91
N GLN A 421 16.04 -11.60 -38.60
CA GLN A 421 15.78 -12.85 -39.28
C GLN A 421 14.32 -13.32 -39.15
N CYS A 422 13.71 -13.07 -38.00
CA CYS A 422 12.32 -13.45 -37.70
C CYS A 422 11.33 -12.32 -38.01
N GLN A 423 11.76 -11.23 -38.63
CA GLN A 423 10.92 -10.08 -39.05
C GLN A 423 10.10 -9.46 -37.91
N VAL A 424 10.70 -9.36 -36.72
CA VAL A 424 10.10 -8.65 -35.59
C VAL A 424 9.90 -7.19 -35.98
N LYS A 425 8.69 -6.66 -35.75
CA LYS A 425 8.35 -5.29 -36.20
C LYS A 425 9.05 -4.22 -35.38
N ARG A 426 9.18 -4.43 -34.07
CA ARG A 426 9.72 -3.42 -33.16
C ARG A 426 10.62 -4.03 -32.10
N PHE A 427 11.75 -3.38 -31.87
CA PHE A 427 12.75 -3.76 -30.88
C PHE A 427 13.08 -2.57 -29.97
N VAL A 428 12.73 -2.65 -28.69
CA VAL A 428 12.94 -1.60 -27.69
C VAL A 428 13.98 -2.06 -26.69
N MET A 429 15.18 -1.44 -26.71
CA MET A 429 16.25 -1.76 -25.77
C MET A 429 16.21 -0.84 -24.55
N ILE A 430 16.28 -1.41 -23.37
CA ILE A 430 16.48 -0.68 -22.13
C ILE A 430 17.95 -0.28 -22.02
N SER A 431 18.23 1.02 -22.01
CA SER A 431 19.54 1.61 -21.79
C SER A 431 19.63 2.31 -20.42
N SER A 432 20.64 3.12 -20.21
CA SER A 432 20.97 3.71 -18.90
C SER A 432 21.66 5.07 -19.06
N ASP A 433 21.56 5.93 -18.04
CA ASP A 433 22.38 7.13 -17.85
C ASP A 433 23.88 6.84 -17.89
N LYS A 434 24.31 5.63 -17.50
CA LYS A 434 25.70 5.19 -17.50
C LYS A 434 26.28 4.94 -18.90
N ALA A 435 25.44 4.88 -19.93
CA ALA A 435 25.86 4.86 -21.33
C ALA A 435 26.33 6.24 -21.83
N VAL A 436 26.07 7.31 -21.07
CA VAL A 436 26.46 8.68 -21.41
C VAL A 436 27.85 8.98 -20.87
N ARG A 437 28.80 9.33 -21.75
CA ARG A 437 30.21 9.53 -21.38
C ARG A 437 30.70 8.51 -20.33
N PRO A 438 30.70 7.21 -20.64
CA PRO A 438 30.87 6.16 -19.63
C PRO A 438 32.25 6.26 -18.97
N SER A 439 32.28 6.12 -17.64
CA SER A 439 33.50 6.03 -16.83
C SER A 439 33.83 4.60 -16.43
N ASN A 440 33.06 3.63 -16.91
CA ASN A 440 33.16 2.23 -16.54
C ASN A 440 32.79 1.30 -17.71
N ILE A 441 33.22 0.05 -17.62
CA ILE A 441 33.01 -0.98 -18.64
C ILE A 441 31.54 -1.28 -18.87
N MET A 442 30.74 -1.36 -17.81
CA MET A 442 29.32 -1.62 -17.95
C MET A 442 28.62 -0.53 -18.78
N GLY A 443 28.91 0.74 -18.49
CA GLY A 443 28.39 1.87 -19.27
C GLY A 443 28.87 1.83 -20.71
N ALA A 444 30.15 1.53 -20.96
CA ALA A 444 30.71 1.40 -22.31
C ALA A 444 30.02 0.28 -23.10
N THR A 445 29.77 -0.90 -22.49
CA THR A 445 29.05 -1.99 -23.16
C THR A 445 27.60 -1.62 -23.50
N LYS A 446 26.93 -0.82 -22.68
CA LYS A 446 25.59 -0.29 -23.00
C LYS A 446 25.63 0.72 -24.15
N ARG A 447 26.63 1.59 -24.16
CA ARG A 447 26.84 2.54 -25.26
C ARG A 447 27.15 1.83 -26.60
N ILE A 448 27.99 0.79 -26.57
CA ILE A 448 28.26 -0.04 -27.76
C ILE A 448 26.97 -0.73 -28.22
N ALA A 449 26.15 -1.23 -27.33
CA ALA A 449 24.85 -1.81 -27.66
C ALA A 449 23.88 -0.78 -28.30
N GLU A 450 23.83 0.47 -27.82
CA GLU A 450 23.10 1.55 -28.48
C GLU A 450 23.61 1.78 -29.92
N ARG A 451 24.93 1.79 -30.12
CA ARG A 451 25.51 1.93 -31.44
C ARG A 451 25.11 0.79 -32.37
N LEU A 452 25.17 -0.45 -31.91
CA LEU A 452 24.78 -1.62 -32.70
C LEU A 452 23.33 -1.47 -33.22
N LEU A 453 22.42 -0.96 -32.40
CA LEU A 453 21.05 -0.69 -32.83
C LEU A 453 20.95 0.42 -33.87
N MET A 454 21.70 1.53 -33.68
CA MET A 454 21.65 2.70 -34.56
C MET A 454 22.35 2.46 -35.91
N GLU A 455 23.33 1.56 -35.96
CA GLU A 455 24.05 1.17 -37.16
C GLU A 455 23.27 0.21 -38.08
N ARG A 456 22.14 -0.39 -37.56
CA ARG A 456 21.33 -1.31 -38.37
C ARG A 456 20.50 -0.59 -39.42
N PRO A 457 20.48 -1.12 -40.68
CA PRO A 457 19.58 -0.59 -41.70
C PRO A 457 18.12 -0.88 -41.33
N HIS A 458 17.26 0.08 -41.58
CA HIS A 458 15.82 -0.13 -41.43
C HIS A 458 15.28 -0.91 -42.63
N ILE A 459 15.12 -2.24 -42.46
CA ILE A 459 14.54 -3.10 -43.49
C ILE A 459 13.12 -3.55 -43.06
N CYS A 460 13.00 -4.23 -41.91
CA CYS A 460 11.73 -4.77 -41.40
C CYS A 460 11.51 -4.42 -39.93
N THR A 461 12.58 -4.25 -39.15
CA THR A 461 12.53 -4.04 -37.70
C THR A 461 12.83 -2.58 -37.37
N GLU A 462 11.98 -1.95 -36.56
CA GLU A 462 12.22 -0.64 -35.96
C GLU A 462 13.03 -0.82 -34.67
N PHE A 463 14.28 -0.32 -34.66
CA PHE A 463 15.17 -0.38 -33.53
C PHE A 463 15.16 0.94 -32.76
N MET A 464 15.01 0.87 -31.44
CA MET A 464 15.08 2.02 -30.56
C MET A 464 15.65 1.67 -29.20
N ALA A 465 16.19 2.66 -28.52
CA ALA A 465 16.68 2.53 -27.14
C ALA A 465 16.03 3.57 -26.24
N VAL A 466 15.91 3.24 -24.94
CA VAL A 466 15.35 4.15 -23.93
C VAL A 466 16.32 4.27 -22.78
N ARG A 467 16.85 5.48 -22.57
CA ARG A 467 17.75 5.84 -21.47
C ARG A 467 16.98 6.40 -20.28
N PHE A 468 17.30 5.92 -19.10
CA PHE A 468 16.85 6.51 -17.83
C PHE A 468 17.87 6.28 -16.72
N GLY A 469 17.75 7.01 -15.63
CA GLY A 469 18.63 6.92 -14.48
C GLY A 469 18.27 5.78 -13.52
N ASN A 470 18.51 5.97 -12.22
CA ASN A 470 18.26 4.92 -11.26
C ASN A 470 16.76 4.76 -10.99
N VAL A 471 16.34 3.51 -10.77
CA VAL A 471 14.98 3.20 -10.33
C VAL A 471 14.97 2.75 -8.88
N LEU A 472 13.96 3.21 -8.12
CA LEU A 472 13.80 2.92 -6.70
C LEU A 472 13.51 1.43 -6.47
N GLY A 473 14.07 0.87 -5.42
CA GLY A 473 13.75 -0.51 -5.00
C GLY A 473 14.29 -1.62 -5.91
N SER A 474 15.06 -1.31 -6.98
CA SER A 474 15.61 -2.34 -7.85
C SER A 474 16.63 -3.23 -7.13
N SER A 475 16.68 -4.51 -7.50
CA SER A 475 17.61 -5.49 -6.92
C SER A 475 19.06 -5.02 -6.96
N GLY A 476 19.74 -5.11 -5.81
CA GLY A 476 21.14 -4.68 -5.65
C GLY A 476 21.37 -3.17 -5.69
N SER A 477 20.32 -2.33 -5.63
CA SER A 477 20.43 -0.88 -5.55
C SER A 477 20.69 -0.39 -4.12
N VAL A 478 20.91 0.93 -3.99
CA VAL A 478 21.25 1.59 -2.73
C VAL A 478 20.16 1.46 -1.66
N ILE A 479 18.87 1.45 -2.04
CA ILE A 479 17.74 1.37 -1.09
C ILE A 479 17.70 0.02 -0.35
N PRO A 480 17.70 -1.16 -1.01
CA PRO A 480 17.81 -2.44 -0.33
C PRO A 480 19.07 -2.57 0.55
N LEU A 481 20.18 -2.00 0.11
CA LEU A 481 21.43 -1.98 0.88
C LEU A 481 21.25 -1.20 2.19
N PHE A 482 20.74 0.04 2.10
CA PHE A 482 20.51 0.88 3.28
C PHE A 482 19.50 0.24 4.23
N LYS A 483 18.41 -0.34 3.70
CA LYS A 483 17.42 -1.06 4.52
C LYS A 483 18.08 -2.19 5.32
N LYS A 484 18.89 -3.02 4.67
CA LYS A 484 19.64 -4.10 5.33
C LYS A 484 20.63 -3.58 6.38
N GLN A 485 21.34 -2.47 6.09
CA GLN A 485 22.28 -1.87 7.03
C GLN A 485 21.57 -1.27 8.24
N ILE A 486 20.44 -0.60 8.06
CA ILE A 486 19.61 -0.04 9.13
C ILE A 486 19.04 -1.17 10.02
N GLU A 487 18.50 -2.23 9.43
CA GLU A 487 18.00 -3.41 10.13
C GLU A 487 19.12 -4.11 10.93
N GLY A 488 20.35 -4.08 10.43
CA GLY A 488 21.55 -4.61 11.12
C GLY A 488 22.12 -3.69 12.19
N GLY A 489 21.54 -2.51 12.45
CA GLY A 489 22.05 -1.55 13.44
C GLY A 489 23.14 -0.61 12.93
N GLY A 490 23.39 -0.57 11.62
CA GLY A 490 24.32 0.32 10.95
C GLY A 490 25.79 -0.16 10.93
N PRO A 491 26.73 0.67 10.51
CA PRO A 491 26.52 1.99 9.92
C PRO A 491 25.92 1.93 8.49
N VAL A 492 25.22 2.99 8.08
CA VAL A 492 24.84 3.18 6.67
C VAL A 492 26.06 3.71 5.92
N THR A 493 26.40 3.07 4.79
CA THR A 493 27.59 3.43 4.00
C THR A 493 27.22 4.21 2.75
N VAL A 494 27.78 5.41 2.60
CA VAL A 494 27.64 6.29 1.43
C VAL A 494 29.02 6.51 0.82
N THR A 495 29.14 6.50 -0.51
CA THR A 495 30.43 6.60 -1.18
C THR A 495 31.02 8.02 -1.14
N SER A 496 30.21 9.06 -1.35
CA SER A 496 30.63 10.46 -1.25
C SER A 496 29.49 11.33 -0.67
N PRO A 497 29.80 12.36 0.14
CA PRO A 497 28.78 13.30 0.64
C PRO A 497 28.11 14.10 -0.49
N GLU A 498 28.79 14.31 -1.62
CA GLU A 498 28.27 15.06 -2.76
C GLU A 498 27.59 14.16 -3.80
N MET A 499 27.62 12.84 -3.62
CA MET A 499 26.99 11.90 -4.54
C MET A 499 25.52 12.19 -4.75
N ARG A 500 25.14 12.35 -6.02
CA ARG A 500 23.74 12.57 -6.43
C ARG A 500 23.32 11.58 -7.49
N ARG A 501 22.03 11.20 -7.45
CA ARG A 501 21.43 10.33 -8.46
C ARG A 501 20.03 10.81 -8.78
N TYR A 502 19.64 10.56 -10.02
CA TYR A 502 18.25 10.66 -10.44
C TYR A 502 17.50 9.42 -9.98
N PHE A 503 16.28 9.60 -9.51
CA PHE A 503 15.42 8.47 -9.11
C PHE A 503 14.04 8.58 -9.75
N MET A 504 13.52 7.42 -10.14
CA MET A 504 12.17 7.21 -10.63
C MET A 504 11.62 5.92 -10.04
N THR A 505 10.32 5.77 -9.91
CA THR A 505 9.75 4.48 -9.52
C THR A 505 9.82 3.49 -10.68
N ILE A 506 9.88 2.19 -10.38
CA ILE A 506 9.88 1.16 -11.43
C ILE A 506 8.62 1.22 -12.28
N PRO A 507 7.39 1.33 -11.71
CA PRO A 507 6.18 1.49 -12.52
C PRO A 507 6.20 2.72 -13.44
N GLU A 508 6.66 3.88 -12.95
CA GLU A 508 6.77 5.10 -13.77
C GLU A 508 7.77 4.94 -14.92
N ALA A 509 8.94 4.36 -14.64
CA ALA A 509 9.95 4.10 -15.67
C ALA A 509 9.40 3.18 -16.77
N VAL A 510 8.72 2.11 -16.38
CA VAL A 510 8.13 1.14 -17.31
C VAL A 510 6.99 1.75 -18.12
N ASP A 511 6.12 2.51 -17.49
CA ASP A 511 5.06 3.25 -18.17
C ASP A 511 5.63 4.15 -19.30
N LEU A 512 6.71 4.89 -18.99
CA LEU A 512 7.37 5.77 -19.98
C LEU A 512 8.13 4.96 -21.05
N VAL A 513 8.69 3.80 -20.71
CA VAL A 513 9.30 2.88 -21.70
C VAL A 513 8.26 2.36 -22.67
N LEU A 514 7.09 1.95 -22.18
CA LEU A 514 5.98 1.49 -23.03
C LEU A 514 5.46 2.62 -23.92
N GLN A 515 5.38 3.83 -23.39
CA GLN A 515 5.03 5.03 -24.15
C GLN A 515 6.07 5.34 -25.24
N ALA A 516 7.38 5.35 -24.90
CA ALA A 516 8.46 5.53 -25.85
C ALA A 516 8.44 4.46 -26.94
N GLY A 517 8.21 3.20 -26.55
CA GLY A 517 8.05 2.10 -27.49
C GLY A 517 6.81 2.22 -28.40
N ALA A 518 5.74 2.88 -27.95
CA ALA A 518 4.52 3.07 -28.76
C ALA A 518 4.65 4.21 -29.78
N ILE A 519 5.26 5.34 -29.38
CA ILE A 519 5.45 6.53 -30.24
C ILE A 519 6.76 6.50 -31.03
N GLY A 520 7.66 5.55 -30.71
CA GLY A 520 9.02 5.55 -31.18
C GLY A 520 9.18 5.30 -32.68
N GLU A 521 10.23 5.86 -33.24
CA GLU A 521 10.69 5.71 -34.62
C GLU A 521 12.03 4.98 -34.66
N ASN A 522 12.32 4.36 -35.81
CA ASN A 522 13.56 3.65 -36.03
C ASN A 522 14.81 4.55 -35.89
N GLY A 523 15.83 4.00 -35.25
CA GLY A 523 17.13 4.68 -35.10
C GLY A 523 17.09 5.85 -34.10
N LYS A 524 16.15 5.86 -33.16
CA LYS A 524 16.03 6.89 -32.12
C LYS A 524 16.44 6.38 -30.75
N ILE A 525 17.07 7.25 -29.97
CA ILE A 525 17.31 7.04 -28.55
C ILE A 525 16.40 8.00 -27.77
N PHE A 526 15.56 7.44 -26.96
CA PHE A 526 14.67 8.18 -26.09
C PHE A 526 15.30 8.36 -24.72
N VAL A 527 15.13 9.54 -24.12
CA VAL A 527 15.62 9.87 -22.78
C VAL A 527 14.44 10.25 -21.91
N LEU A 528 14.25 9.52 -20.82
CA LEU A 528 13.19 9.80 -19.86
C LEU A 528 13.57 10.97 -18.96
N GLU A 529 12.62 11.86 -18.70
CA GLU A 529 12.81 13.00 -17.79
C GLU A 529 12.79 12.53 -16.34
N MET A 530 13.96 12.49 -15.73
CA MET A 530 14.14 11.98 -14.36
C MET A 530 13.82 13.01 -13.26
N GLY A 531 13.63 14.30 -13.63
CA GLY A 531 13.42 15.44 -12.74
C GLY A 531 14.65 15.80 -11.90
N GLU A 532 14.47 16.08 -10.59
CA GLU A 532 15.55 16.58 -9.74
C GLU A 532 16.47 15.46 -9.22
N CYS A 533 17.78 15.75 -9.17
CA CYS A 533 18.77 14.88 -8.55
C CYS A 533 18.66 14.89 -7.03
N VAL A 534 18.69 13.71 -6.42
CA VAL A 534 18.66 13.53 -4.97
C VAL A 534 20.05 13.21 -4.44
N LYS A 535 20.49 13.90 -3.37
CA LYS A 535 21.73 13.54 -2.66
C LYS A 535 21.54 12.19 -1.95
N ILE A 536 22.48 11.27 -2.15
CA ILE A 536 22.42 9.92 -1.56
C ILE A 536 22.50 9.98 -0.02
N VAL A 537 23.21 10.94 0.54
CA VAL A 537 23.27 11.16 1.99
C VAL A 537 21.91 11.59 2.56
N ASP A 538 21.15 12.41 1.83
CA ASP A 538 19.81 12.81 2.28
C ASP A 538 18.82 11.64 2.18
N LEU A 539 18.95 10.82 1.14
CA LEU A 539 18.20 9.56 1.03
C LEU A 539 18.49 8.64 2.23
N ALA A 540 19.77 8.47 2.60
CA ALA A 540 20.17 7.68 3.76
C ALA A 540 19.55 8.20 5.07
N LYS A 541 19.62 9.52 5.31
CA LYS A 541 18.99 10.16 6.46
C LYS A 541 17.48 9.90 6.51
N ARG A 542 16.78 10.10 5.39
CA ARG A 542 15.33 9.85 5.29
C ARG A 542 14.96 8.39 5.59
N MET A 543 15.75 7.43 5.10
CA MET A 543 15.49 6.01 5.37
C MET A 543 15.69 5.65 6.85
N ILE A 544 16.70 6.25 7.52
CA ILE A 544 16.90 6.09 8.96
C ILE A 544 15.70 6.67 9.72
N GLU A 545 15.25 7.89 9.38
CA GLU A 545 14.10 8.55 9.98
C GLU A 545 12.80 7.76 9.80
N LEU A 546 12.54 7.22 8.59
CA LEU A 546 11.38 6.36 8.31
C LEU A 546 11.39 5.05 9.10
N SER A 547 12.59 4.56 9.45
CA SER A 547 12.74 3.38 10.30
C SER A 547 12.49 3.69 11.79
N GLY A 548 12.16 4.94 12.14
CA GLY A 548 11.93 5.38 13.51
C GLY A 548 13.23 5.56 14.31
N LEU A 549 14.33 5.87 13.62
CA LEU A 549 15.65 6.07 14.21
C LEU A 549 16.17 7.48 13.88
N ILE A 550 17.13 7.97 14.64
CA ILE A 550 17.69 9.31 14.45
C ILE A 550 19.06 9.19 13.79
N PRO A 551 19.27 9.84 12.61
CA PRO A 551 20.57 9.88 11.95
C PRO A 551 21.67 10.38 12.88
N ASP A 552 22.86 9.79 12.75
CA ASP A 552 24.09 10.07 13.49
C ASP A 552 24.04 9.81 15.00
N ARG A 553 22.84 9.70 15.61
CA ARG A 553 22.64 9.31 17.00
C ARG A 553 22.44 7.80 17.15
N ASP A 554 21.44 7.24 16.45
CA ASP A 554 21.09 5.83 16.57
C ASP A 554 21.79 5.00 15.48
N ILE A 555 21.90 5.55 14.26
CA ILE A 555 22.59 4.96 13.11
C ILE A 555 23.57 5.98 12.55
N LYS A 556 24.86 5.62 12.51
CA LYS A 556 25.92 6.45 11.91
C LYS A 556 25.93 6.32 10.40
N ILE A 557 26.21 7.42 9.70
CA ILE A 557 26.47 7.44 8.26
C ILE A 557 28.01 7.47 8.08
N LYS A 558 28.57 6.48 7.34
CA LYS A 558 30.00 6.37 7.07
C LYS A 558 30.27 6.60 5.59
N PHE A 559 31.23 7.48 5.27
CA PHE A 559 31.69 7.69 3.91
C PHE A 559 32.84 6.72 3.60
N THR A 560 32.73 6.02 2.44
CA THR A 560 33.66 4.96 2.04
C THR A 560 34.63 5.35 0.94
N GLY A 561 34.43 6.49 0.29
CA GLY A 561 35.13 6.88 -0.94
C GLY A 561 34.45 6.32 -2.19
N LEU A 562 34.71 6.94 -3.33
CA LEU A 562 34.21 6.51 -4.64
C LEU A 562 34.80 5.15 -5.02
N ARG A 563 34.00 4.32 -5.64
CA ARG A 563 34.43 3.03 -6.19
C ARG A 563 35.01 3.24 -7.59
N PRO A 564 35.89 2.33 -8.07
CA PRO A 564 36.41 2.39 -9.44
C PRO A 564 35.26 2.48 -10.47
N GLY A 565 35.35 3.44 -11.38
CA GLY A 565 34.35 3.67 -12.43
C GLY A 565 33.05 4.36 -11.95
N GLU A 566 32.94 4.77 -10.70
CA GLU A 566 31.75 5.45 -10.17
C GLU A 566 31.89 6.98 -10.31
N LYS A 567 30.86 7.64 -10.85
CA LYS A 567 30.76 9.10 -10.95
C LYS A 567 30.03 9.69 -9.76
N GLU A 568 30.39 10.89 -9.31
CA GLU A 568 29.58 11.63 -8.31
C GLU A 568 28.22 12.07 -8.87
N TYR A 569 28.21 12.45 -10.16
CA TYR A 569 27.02 12.89 -10.90
C TYR A 569 26.86 12.04 -12.16
N GLU A 570 25.68 11.50 -12.38
CA GLU A 570 25.32 10.84 -13.64
C GLU A 570 24.60 11.83 -14.56
N GLU A 571 24.87 11.70 -15.87
CA GLU A 571 24.31 12.53 -16.91
C GLU A 571 23.33 11.72 -17.76
N LEU A 572 22.22 12.31 -18.14
CA LEU A 572 21.24 11.70 -19.05
C LEU A 572 21.53 12.04 -20.51
N ILE A 573 22.10 13.21 -20.72
CA ILE A 573 22.38 13.83 -22.02
C ILE A 573 23.71 14.56 -21.87
N THR A 574 24.57 14.53 -22.90
CA THR A 574 25.77 15.36 -22.96
C THR A 574 25.45 16.73 -23.54
N GLU A 575 26.35 17.71 -23.33
CA GLU A 575 26.21 19.05 -23.92
C GLU A 575 26.24 19.02 -25.47
N ASP A 576 26.89 18.00 -26.05
CA ASP A 576 27.00 17.80 -27.48
C ASP A 576 25.82 17.01 -28.09
N GLU A 577 24.96 16.43 -27.27
CA GLU A 577 23.76 15.71 -27.71
C GLU A 577 22.57 16.67 -27.85
N ASP A 578 22.21 17.01 -29.10
CA ASP A 578 20.98 17.75 -29.39
C ASP A 578 19.72 16.91 -29.08
N VAL A 579 18.78 17.51 -28.38
CA VAL A 579 17.52 16.84 -27.96
C VAL A 579 16.32 17.55 -28.55
N GLU A 580 15.36 16.77 -29.01
CA GLU A 580 14.03 17.25 -29.43
C GLU A 580 12.96 16.84 -28.41
N LYS A 581 11.91 17.62 -28.34
CA LYS A 581 10.70 17.22 -27.59
C LYS A 581 9.98 16.13 -28.37
N SER A 582 9.55 15.08 -27.69
CA SER A 582 8.63 14.12 -28.28
C SER A 582 7.18 14.59 -28.11
N GLU A 583 6.23 13.80 -28.60
CA GLU A 583 4.80 14.00 -28.34
C GLU A 583 4.42 13.91 -26.84
N HIS A 584 5.32 13.33 -26.03
CA HIS A 584 5.11 13.18 -24.59
C HIS A 584 6.06 14.08 -23.80
N GLU A 585 5.52 14.91 -22.89
CA GLU A 585 6.27 15.91 -22.11
C GLU A 585 7.50 15.36 -21.35
N LYS A 586 7.42 14.11 -20.87
CA LYS A 586 8.48 13.45 -20.08
C LYS A 586 9.44 12.59 -20.91
N ILE A 587 9.32 12.59 -22.23
CA ILE A 587 10.18 11.83 -23.13
C ILE A 587 10.85 12.80 -24.08
N ARG A 588 12.17 12.76 -24.14
CA ARG A 588 12.97 13.51 -25.11
C ARG A 588 13.58 12.54 -26.11
N VAL A 589 13.92 13.03 -27.29
CA VAL A 589 14.49 12.23 -28.38
C VAL A 589 15.84 12.83 -28.74
N LEU A 590 16.90 11.98 -28.83
CA LEU A 590 18.20 12.41 -29.33
C LEU A 590 18.16 12.56 -30.85
N LYS A 591 18.67 13.70 -31.37
CA LYS A 591 18.84 13.91 -32.81
C LYS A 591 19.89 12.98 -33.38
N LYS A 592 19.66 12.47 -34.56
CA LYS A 592 20.53 11.50 -35.24
C LYS A 592 21.93 12.06 -35.62
N ASN A 593 22.09 13.39 -35.67
CA ASN A 593 23.28 14.04 -36.21
C ASN A 593 24.56 13.89 -35.36
N ASN A 594 24.47 13.46 -34.10
CA ASN A 594 25.63 13.37 -33.20
C ASN A 594 26.23 11.95 -33.10
N LEU A 595 25.71 11.03 -33.90
CA LEU A 595 26.26 9.68 -34.05
C LEU A 595 27.11 9.56 -35.32
N SER A 596 27.99 10.55 -35.59
CA SER A 596 29.01 10.44 -36.66
C SER A 596 30.00 9.35 -36.26
N ILE A 597 29.71 8.13 -36.69
CA ILE A 597 30.46 6.94 -36.34
C ILE A 597 31.43 6.67 -37.47
N GLU A 598 32.67 7.13 -37.30
CA GLU A 598 33.74 6.85 -38.26
C GLU A 598 34.10 5.36 -38.32
N ASN A 599 33.88 4.60 -37.22
CA ASN A 599 34.20 3.16 -37.15
C ASN A 599 32.96 2.33 -36.79
N ARG A 600 32.53 1.45 -37.67
CA ARG A 600 31.47 0.46 -37.39
C ARG A 600 31.92 -0.54 -36.34
N VAL A 601 30.98 -0.97 -35.46
CA VAL A 601 31.28 -1.95 -34.39
C VAL A 601 31.57 -3.32 -35.03
N ASP A 602 32.80 -3.80 -34.88
CA ASP A 602 33.25 -5.13 -35.34
C ASP A 602 32.98 -6.18 -34.24
N ILE A 603 31.88 -6.92 -34.39
CA ILE A 603 31.48 -7.96 -33.46
C ILE A 603 32.45 -9.14 -33.47
N ASP A 604 32.99 -9.53 -34.62
CA ASP A 604 33.90 -10.67 -34.74
C ASP A 604 35.21 -10.39 -33.96
N LYS A 605 35.70 -9.15 -34.00
CA LYS A 605 36.85 -8.71 -33.20
C LYS A 605 36.58 -8.80 -31.71
N ILE A 606 35.35 -8.38 -31.27
CA ILE A 606 34.93 -8.47 -29.87
C ILE A 606 34.80 -9.93 -29.45
N GLU A 607 34.16 -10.81 -30.25
CA GLU A 607 34.01 -12.23 -29.96
C GLU A 607 35.34 -12.95 -29.79
N LYS A 608 36.36 -12.64 -30.63
CA LYS A 608 37.72 -13.20 -30.51
C LYS A 608 38.36 -12.80 -29.18
N LEU A 609 38.27 -11.53 -28.78
CA LEU A 609 38.85 -11.06 -27.51
C LEU A 609 38.11 -11.67 -26.29
N VAL A 610 36.78 -11.78 -26.35
CA VAL A 610 35.98 -12.44 -25.30
C VAL A 610 36.31 -13.91 -25.18
N SER A 611 36.52 -14.62 -26.31
CA SER A 611 36.87 -16.03 -26.32
C SER A 611 38.28 -16.28 -25.76
N ASN A 612 39.22 -15.38 -26.02
CA ASN A 612 40.56 -15.41 -25.48
C ASN A 612 40.69 -14.88 -24.04
N ASN A 613 39.61 -14.40 -23.47
CA ASN A 613 39.54 -13.77 -22.14
C ASN A 613 40.53 -12.58 -22.03
N ASP A 614 40.74 -11.83 -23.14
CA ASP A 614 41.65 -10.69 -23.22
C ASP A 614 41.00 -9.41 -22.69
N GLU A 615 41.10 -9.18 -21.38
CA GLU A 615 40.55 -8.00 -20.72
C GLU A 615 41.15 -6.69 -21.23
N ASN A 616 42.48 -6.67 -21.47
CA ASN A 616 43.14 -5.47 -21.92
C ASN A 616 42.71 -5.08 -23.34
N GLY A 617 42.58 -6.05 -24.22
CA GLY A 617 42.06 -5.85 -25.57
C GLY A 617 40.60 -5.33 -25.54
N LEU A 618 39.77 -5.86 -24.65
CA LEU A 618 38.37 -5.41 -24.47
C LEU A 618 38.29 -3.99 -23.90
N ARG A 619 39.15 -3.60 -22.96
CA ARG A 619 39.25 -2.22 -22.47
C ARG A 619 39.72 -1.24 -23.56
N LEU A 620 40.63 -1.65 -24.42
CA LEU A 620 41.06 -0.85 -25.59
C LEU A 620 39.92 -0.68 -26.59
N ILE A 621 39.17 -1.75 -26.89
CA ILE A 621 37.98 -1.69 -27.75
C ILE A 621 36.91 -0.78 -27.16
N ALA A 622 36.68 -0.83 -25.84
CA ALA A 622 35.76 0.09 -25.19
C ALA A 622 36.13 1.55 -25.42
N ARG A 623 37.43 1.87 -25.41
CA ARG A 623 37.92 3.22 -25.72
C ARG A 623 37.81 3.56 -27.21
N GLU A 624 38.07 2.60 -28.10
CA GLU A 624 37.97 2.78 -29.54
C GLU A 624 36.54 3.07 -30.00
N TYR A 625 35.55 2.28 -29.50
CA TYR A 625 34.16 2.43 -29.90
C TYR A 625 33.35 3.46 -29.09
N VAL A 626 33.90 3.94 -27.99
CA VAL A 626 33.28 4.97 -27.15
C VAL A 626 34.32 6.06 -26.87
N PRO A 627 34.69 6.91 -27.85
CA PRO A 627 35.71 7.92 -27.67
C PRO A 627 35.36 8.97 -26.61
N GLU A 628 34.09 9.21 -26.38
CA GLU A 628 33.59 10.10 -25.34
C GLU A 628 33.73 9.55 -23.90
N ASN A 629 34.36 8.38 -23.74
CA ASN A 629 34.55 7.79 -22.41
C ASN A 629 35.46 8.64 -21.50
N THR A 630 35.23 8.51 -20.19
CA THR A 630 36.02 9.17 -19.14
C THR A 630 36.77 8.16 -18.27
N PHE A 631 37.22 7.04 -18.84
CA PHE A 631 37.97 6.03 -18.08
C PHE A 631 39.23 6.66 -17.47
N SER A 632 39.41 6.47 -16.15
CA SER A 632 40.72 6.77 -15.52
C SER A 632 41.84 6.00 -16.25
N LYS A 633 42.93 6.68 -16.50
CA LYS A 633 44.10 6.12 -17.20
C LYS A 633 44.71 4.93 -16.45
#